data_61f9c7bd58c5b7fc0c89654c2018ecc6
#
_entry.id   61f9c7bd58c5b7fc0c89654c2018ecc6
#
_cell.length_a   1.000
_cell.length_b   1.000
_cell.length_c   1.000
_cell.angle_alpha   90.00
_cell.angle_beta   90.00
_cell.angle_gamma   90.00
#
_symmetry.space_group_name_H-M   'P 1'
#
loop_
_entity.id
_entity.type
_entity.pdbx_description
1 polymer ?
#
loop_
_entity_poly.entity_id
_entity_poly.type
_entity_poly.pdbx_seq_one_letter_code
_entity_poly.pdbx_strand_id
1 'polypeptide(L)'
;MAERKISEKSLANLKRSNQESNAITRESLEISLLQLLDKKDLKKITISELVERAGVSRAAFYRNYESKEELLESIFQSTVSKITKSLEGYNFKTDLYQIWVYLFKEAKKEARII
;
A
#
# COMPACT_ATOMS: atom_id res chain seq x y z
N MET A 1 -3.42 -36.72 23.97
CA MET A 1 -3.50 -36.13 23.60
C MET A 1 -3.62 -35.80 22.79
N ALA A 2 -3.85 -35.62 22.82
CA ALA A 2 -4.18 -35.45 21.66
C ALA A 2 -3.79 -34.28 20.99
N GLU A 3 -2.92 -34.46 20.25
CA GLU A 3 -2.57 -33.45 19.41
C GLU A 3 -3.63 -33.19 18.46
N ARG A 4 -4.11 -31.99 18.42
CA ARG A 4 -5.02 -31.63 17.40
C ARG A 4 -4.28 -31.36 16.16
N LYS A 5 -4.49 -32.20 15.20
CA LYS A 5 -4.03 -31.90 13.86
C LYS A 5 -5.05 -31.01 13.20
N ILE A 6 -4.60 -29.84 12.77
CA ILE A 6 -5.45 -28.97 11.97
C ILE A 6 -5.60 -29.63 10.61
N SER A 7 -6.82 -29.82 10.17
CA SER A 7 -7.08 -30.47 8.87
C SER A 7 -6.58 -29.52 7.75
N GLU A 8 -6.33 -30.13 6.59
CA GLU A 8 -5.89 -29.35 5.44
C GLU A 8 -6.92 -28.28 5.07
N LYS A 9 -8.19 -28.60 5.21
CA LYS A 9 -9.26 -27.67 4.94
C LYS A 9 -9.23 -26.48 5.91
N SER A 10 -9.00 -26.73 7.20
CA SER A 10 -8.91 -25.68 8.20
C SER A 10 -7.70 -24.81 7.96
N LEU A 11 -6.59 -25.41 7.57
CA LEU A 11 -5.38 -24.68 7.26
C LEU A 11 -5.58 -23.77 6.05
N ALA A 12 -6.23 -24.27 5.00
CA ALA A 12 -6.54 -23.50 3.81
C ALA A 12 -7.48 -22.34 4.14
N ASN A 13 -8.47 -22.57 5.01
CA ASN A 13 -9.38 -21.51 5.44
C ASN A 13 -8.65 -20.43 6.23
N LEU A 14 -7.73 -20.81 7.11
CA LEU A 14 -6.92 -19.86 7.86
C LEU A 14 -6.05 -19.01 6.94
N LYS A 15 -5.42 -19.63 5.94
CA LYS A 15 -4.60 -18.92 4.98
C LYS A 15 -5.43 -17.91 4.18
N ARG A 16 -6.60 -18.32 3.74
CA ARG A 16 -7.50 -17.44 3.01
C ARG A 16 -7.93 -16.26 3.87
N SER A 17 -8.31 -16.52 5.11
CA SER A 17 -8.73 -15.50 6.06
C SER A 17 -7.60 -14.49 6.31
N ASN A 18 -6.37 -14.98 6.47
CA ASN A 18 -5.21 -14.11 6.66
C ASN A 18 -4.92 -13.26 5.43
N GLN A 19 -5.06 -13.84 4.25
CA GLN A 19 -4.87 -13.09 3.00
C GLN A 19 -5.91 -12.00 2.84
N GLU A 20 -7.16 -12.32 3.11
CA GLU A 20 -8.25 -11.35 3.06
C GLU A 20 -8.04 -10.22 4.06
N SER A 21 -7.64 -10.58 5.29
CA SER A 21 -7.36 -9.60 6.34
C SER A 21 -6.21 -8.69 5.94
N ASN A 22 -5.15 -9.24 5.35
CA ASN A 22 -4.02 -8.44 4.88
C ASN A 22 -4.41 -7.53 3.73
N ALA A 23 -5.26 -8.01 2.82
CA ALA A 23 -5.75 -7.19 1.72
C ALA A 23 -6.55 -6.00 2.21
N ILE A 24 -7.43 -6.23 3.18
CA ILE A 24 -8.23 -5.16 3.80
C ILE A 24 -7.33 -4.17 4.52
N THR A 25 -6.33 -4.68 5.23
CA THR A 25 -5.37 -3.84 5.94
C THR A 25 -4.61 -2.94 4.97
N ARG A 26 -4.14 -3.50 3.87
CA ARG A 26 -3.41 -2.72 2.86
C ARG A 26 -4.30 -1.66 2.23
N GLU A 27 -5.53 -2.03 1.90
CA GLU A 27 -6.48 -1.08 1.33
C GLU A 27 -6.77 0.07 2.29
N SER A 28 -7.00 -0.23 3.57
CA SER A 28 -7.24 0.78 4.58
C SER A 28 -6.06 1.73 4.74
N LEU A 29 -4.84 1.19 4.69
CA LEU A 29 -3.63 1.99 4.78
C LEU A 29 -3.44 2.87 3.55
N GLU A 30 -3.73 2.35 2.37
CA GLU A 30 -3.64 3.11 1.13
C GLU A 30 -4.60 4.30 1.14
N ILE A 31 -5.84 4.04 1.49
CA ILE A 31 -6.86 5.10 1.54
C ILE A 31 -6.47 6.15 2.58
N SER A 32 -6.03 5.70 3.76
CA SER A 32 -5.65 6.61 4.83
C SER A 32 -4.47 7.49 4.45
N LEU A 33 -3.47 6.91 3.79
CA LEU A 33 -2.32 7.68 3.35
C LEU A 33 -2.72 8.74 2.32
N LEU A 34 -3.55 8.37 1.36
CA LEU A 34 -4.01 9.33 0.35
C LEU A 34 -4.81 10.47 0.98
N GLN A 35 -5.63 10.16 1.97
CA GLN A 35 -6.40 11.18 2.69
C GLN A 35 -5.48 12.12 3.47
N LEU A 36 -4.44 11.58 4.11
CA LEU A 36 -3.49 12.40 4.85
C LEU A 36 -2.63 13.26 3.93
N LEU A 37 -2.26 12.73 2.76
CA LEU A 37 -1.48 13.48 1.78
C LEU A 37 -2.25 14.66 1.21
N ASP A 38 -3.57 14.61 1.23
CA ASP A 38 -4.39 15.73 0.83
C ASP A 38 -4.26 16.91 1.79
N LYS A 39 -3.84 16.66 3.02
CA LYS A 39 -3.76 17.67 4.07
C LYS A 39 -2.35 18.09 4.42
N LYS A 40 -1.38 17.21 4.26
CA LYS A 40 0.00 17.51 4.63
C LYS A 40 1.00 16.64 3.87
N ASP A 41 2.25 17.06 3.92
CA ASP A 41 3.33 16.38 3.23
C ASP A 41 3.65 15.03 3.85
N LEU A 42 4.14 14.13 3.02
CA LEU A 42 4.53 12.80 3.45
C LEU A 42 5.50 12.83 4.64
N LYS A 43 6.42 13.78 4.65
CA LYS A 43 7.38 13.94 5.72
C LYS A 43 6.73 14.16 7.08
N LYS A 44 5.60 14.85 7.09
CA LYS A 44 4.89 15.19 8.32
C LYS A 44 3.92 14.11 8.77
N ILE A 45 3.67 13.12 7.93
CA ILE A 45 2.77 12.02 8.27
C ILE A 45 3.56 11.00 9.09
N THR A 46 3.06 10.67 10.28
CA THR A 46 3.68 9.67 11.13
C THR A 46 3.00 8.31 10.94
N ILE A 47 3.73 7.25 11.24
CA ILE A 47 3.14 5.91 11.20
C ILE A 47 2.00 5.79 12.21
N SER A 48 2.15 6.38 13.39
CA SER A 48 1.10 6.37 14.42
C SER A 48 -0.21 6.97 13.90
N GLU A 49 -0.11 8.12 13.24
CA GLU A 49 -1.25 8.81 12.68
C GLU A 49 -1.91 7.98 11.56
N LEU A 50 -1.07 7.39 10.73
CA LEU A 50 -1.54 6.58 9.60
C LEU A 50 -2.29 5.34 10.08
N VAL A 51 -1.73 4.58 11.02
CA VAL A 51 -2.36 3.35 11.51
C VAL A 51 -3.61 3.66 12.31
N GLU A 52 -3.61 4.75 13.08
CA GLU A 52 -4.78 5.16 13.81
C GLU A 52 -5.93 5.47 12.86
N ARG A 53 -5.65 6.21 11.80
CA ARG A 53 -6.67 6.56 10.81
C ARG A 53 -7.17 5.33 10.06
N ALA A 54 -6.28 4.39 9.76
CA ALA A 54 -6.65 3.17 9.06
C ALA A 54 -7.36 2.15 9.95
N GLY A 55 -7.28 2.34 11.27
CA GLY A 55 -7.87 1.41 12.22
C GLY A 55 -7.12 0.09 12.31
N VAL A 56 -5.81 0.12 12.09
CA VAL A 56 -4.98 -1.08 12.15
C VAL A 56 -3.87 -0.88 13.18
N SER A 57 -3.20 -1.96 13.56
CA SER A 57 -2.10 -1.88 14.49
C SER A 57 -0.80 -1.50 13.78
N ARG A 58 0.14 -0.99 14.55
CA ARG A 58 1.47 -0.70 14.04
C ARG A 58 2.14 -1.97 13.51
N ALA A 59 1.95 -3.09 14.20
CA ALA A 59 2.48 -4.38 13.77
C ALA A 59 1.90 -4.80 12.41
N ALA A 60 0.62 -4.54 12.21
CA ALA A 60 -0.03 -4.85 10.93
C ALA A 60 0.56 -4.03 9.79
N PHE A 61 0.90 -2.76 10.05
CA PHE A 61 1.57 -1.93 9.07
C PHE A 61 2.92 -2.54 8.69
N TYR A 62 3.76 -2.83 9.69
CA TYR A 62 5.12 -3.34 9.42
C TYR A 62 5.15 -4.76 8.87
N ARG A 63 4.04 -5.48 8.97
CA ARG A 63 3.89 -6.77 8.32
C ARG A 63 3.76 -6.64 6.80
N ASN A 64 3.25 -5.51 6.35
CA ASN A 64 2.97 -5.27 4.93
C ASN A 64 3.93 -4.31 4.26
N TYR A 65 4.49 -3.35 5.01
CA TYR A 65 5.35 -2.31 4.45
C TYR A 65 6.49 -1.99 5.41
N GLU A 66 7.63 -1.60 4.87
CA GLU A 66 8.76 -1.21 5.69
C GLU A 66 8.69 0.26 6.10
N SER A 67 8.03 1.08 5.28
CA SER A 67 7.96 2.52 5.52
C SER A 67 6.73 3.10 4.83
N LYS A 68 6.39 4.33 5.18
CA LYS A 68 5.31 5.05 4.51
C LYS A 68 5.65 5.36 3.05
N GLU A 69 6.94 5.52 2.76
CA GLU A 69 7.43 5.71 1.40
C GLU A 69 7.18 4.46 0.56
N GLU A 70 7.43 3.29 1.12
CA GLU A 70 7.16 2.02 0.44
C GLU A 70 5.66 1.85 0.18
N LEU A 71 4.84 2.23 1.14
CA LEU A 71 3.39 2.20 0.95
C LEU A 71 2.97 3.08 -0.23
N LEU A 72 3.51 4.28 -0.32
CA LEU A 72 3.18 5.19 -1.41
C LEU A 72 3.65 4.64 -2.75
N GLU A 73 4.84 4.06 -2.78
CA GLU A 73 5.34 3.41 -3.99
C GLU A 73 4.45 2.27 -4.44
N SER A 74 3.96 1.49 -3.50
CA SER A 74 3.03 0.39 -3.77
C SER A 74 1.74 0.91 -4.41
N ILE A 75 1.23 2.05 -3.95
CA ILE A 75 0.04 2.68 -4.53
C ILE A 75 0.32 3.08 -5.99
N PHE A 76 1.47 3.68 -6.25
CA PHE A 76 1.83 4.05 -7.62
C PHE A 76 1.91 2.85 -8.54
N GLN A 77 2.59 1.80 -8.10
CA GLN A 77 2.73 0.58 -8.91
C GLN A 77 1.37 -0.03 -9.23
N SER A 78 0.48 -0.07 -8.25
CA SER A 78 -0.86 -0.59 -8.44
C SER A 78 -1.65 0.25 -9.44
N THR A 79 -1.54 1.57 -9.35
CA THR A 79 -2.23 2.49 -10.25
C THR A 79 -1.72 2.35 -11.67
N VAL A 80 -0.41 2.31 -11.85
CA VAL A 80 0.22 2.14 -13.16
C VAL A 80 -0.19 0.82 -13.79
N SER A 81 -0.23 -0.24 -13.00
CA SER A 81 -0.64 -1.56 -13.46
C SER A 81 -2.07 -1.55 -13.98
N LYS A 82 -2.98 -0.86 -13.28
CA LYS A 82 -4.37 -0.75 -13.72
C LYS A 82 -4.50 0.03 -15.02
N ILE A 83 -3.74 1.10 -15.15
CA ILE A 83 -3.74 1.92 -16.36
C ILE A 83 -3.21 1.13 -17.55
N THR A 84 -2.10 0.42 -17.36
CA THR A 84 -1.51 -0.36 -18.45
C THR A 84 -2.39 -1.52 -18.91
N LYS A 85 -3.15 -2.10 -17.98
CA LYS A 85 -4.12 -3.13 -18.36
C LYS A 85 -5.22 -2.56 -19.23
N SER A 86 -5.65 -1.33 -18.94
CA SER A 86 -6.66 -0.66 -19.75
C SER A 86 -6.17 -0.31 -21.13
N LEU A 87 -4.84 -0.21 -21.30
CA LEU A 87 -4.22 0.19 -22.56
C LEU A 87 -3.50 -0.99 -23.21
N GLU A 88 -4.08 -2.18 -23.10
CA GLU A 88 -3.50 -3.36 -23.73
C GLU A 88 -3.24 -3.12 -25.21
N GLY A 89 -2.03 -3.48 -25.67
CA GLY A 89 -1.60 -3.23 -27.03
C GLY A 89 -0.66 -2.04 -27.18
N TYR A 90 -0.49 -1.25 -26.14
CA TYR A 90 0.43 -0.12 -26.15
C TYR A 90 1.60 -0.39 -25.21
N ASN A 91 2.80 -0.07 -25.66
CA ASN A 91 4.01 -0.29 -24.88
C ASN A 91 4.37 0.91 -24.04
N PHE A 92 3.44 1.39 -23.24
CA PHE A 92 3.66 2.55 -22.40
C PHE A 92 4.06 2.22 -20.96
N LYS A 93 4.09 0.93 -20.62
CA LYS A 93 4.24 0.52 -19.22
C LYS A 93 5.49 1.11 -18.55
N THR A 94 6.64 0.99 -19.22
CA THR A 94 7.90 1.48 -18.65
C THR A 94 7.94 2.99 -18.62
N ASP A 95 7.48 3.61 -19.70
CA ASP A 95 7.49 5.06 -19.81
C ASP A 95 6.55 5.73 -18.81
N LEU A 96 5.36 5.15 -18.63
CA LEU A 96 4.41 5.67 -17.66
C LEU A 96 4.94 5.58 -16.23
N TYR A 97 5.58 4.45 -15.90
CA TYR A 97 6.17 4.28 -14.58
C TYR A 97 7.25 5.33 -14.34
N GLN A 98 8.11 5.56 -15.32
CA GLN A 98 9.17 6.54 -15.21
C GLN A 98 8.63 7.95 -15.06
N ILE A 99 7.60 8.28 -15.80
CA ILE A 99 6.94 9.58 -15.71
C ILE A 99 6.35 9.78 -14.30
N TRP A 100 5.68 8.76 -13.76
CA TRP A 100 5.11 8.80 -12.43
C TRP A 100 6.18 9.04 -11.36
N VAL A 101 7.28 8.30 -11.45
CA VAL A 101 8.39 8.44 -10.49
C VAL A 101 8.97 9.84 -10.58
N TYR A 102 9.15 10.36 -11.79
CA TYR A 102 9.68 11.69 -12.00
C TYR A 102 8.75 12.76 -11.40
N LEU A 103 7.46 12.67 -11.71
CA LEU A 103 6.49 13.63 -11.20
C LEU A 103 6.41 13.60 -9.67
N PHE A 104 6.48 12.42 -9.11
CA PHE A 104 6.46 12.27 -7.66
C PHE A 104 7.67 12.93 -7.00
N LYS A 105 8.85 12.72 -7.58
CA LYS A 105 10.08 13.34 -7.07
C LYS A 105 10.03 14.84 -7.17
N GLU A 106 9.51 15.37 -8.28
CA GLU A 106 9.37 16.81 -8.45
C GLU A 106 8.37 17.40 -7.47
N ALA A 107 7.24 16.74 -7.27
CA ALA A 107 6.25 17.19 -6.29
C ALA A 107 6.84 17.21 -4.89
N LYS A 108 7.67 16.22 -4.55
CA LYS A 108 8.34 16.15 -3.27
C LYS A 108 9.32 17.30 -3.08
N LYS A 109 10.03 17.67 -4.14
CA LYS A 109 10.96 18.80 -4.09
C LYS A 109 10.23 20.11 -3.88
N GLU A 110 9.13 20.32 -4.60
CA GLU A 110 8.33 21.53 -4.45
C GLU A 110 7.74 21.63 -3.05
N ALA A 111 7.26 20.53 -2.50
CA ALA A 111 6.72 20.50 -1.16
C ALA A 111 7.76 20.87 -0.10
N ARG A 112 9.03 20.63 -0.38
CA ARG A 112 10.11 21.02 0.52
C ARG A 112 10.45 22.49 0.48
N ILE A 113 10.20 23.10 -0.65
CA ILE A 113 10.52 24.52 -0.85
C ILE A 113 9.44 25.39 -0.22
N ILE A 114 8.22 24.92 -0.22
CA ILE A 114 7.10 25.61 0.39
C ILE A 114 7.06 25.37 1.90
#